data_53b556e23bec3f2a72a2edcf8f602390
#
_entry.id   53b556e23bec3f2a72a2edcf8f602390
#
_cell.length_a   1.000
_cell.length_b   1.000
_cell.length_c   1.000
_cell.angle_alpha   90.00
_cell.angle_beta   90.00
_cell.angle_gamma   90.00
#
_symmetry.space_group_name_H-M   'P 1'
#
loop_
_entity.id
_entity.type
_entity.pdbx_description
1 polymer ?
#
loop_
_entity_poly.entity_id
_entity_poly.type
_entity_poly.pdbx_seq_one_letter_code
_entity_poly.pdbx_strand_id
1 'polypeptide(L)'
;MPLLRAKGFVLRSRPLGETDRLVTCFTLEHGKITGVAKGAGRLRSRFGSSLQPLSCIRLMLFGKETRSLYRIDHTDILTSFQTVRDDWEKVRPALYAVDLVDALLLDADPQPRVFALLERLLTSLSAGETARIELWLRLFEARLLTLVGYQPAVERCVLCHRSATATGAVSGELGGYVCPACESGVSDAHRVTPATLRLLARAATLQWTTAERVLLSGEQQQELRQVLHELIRGHVRKEVKSYRFL
;
A
#
# COMPACT_ATOMS: atom_id res chain seq x y z
N MET A 1 21.89 -24.64 -5.74
CA MET A 1 20.70 -23.82 -5.44
C MET A 1 20.45 -22.93 -6.65
N PRO A 2 19.24 -22.88 -7.22
CA PRO A 2 18.96 -22.02 -8.35
C PRO A 2 19.18 -20.56 -7.98
N LEU A 3 19.72 -19.81 -8.93
CA LEU A 3 19.87 -18.35 -8.86
C LEU A 3 18.61 -17.73 -9.44
N LEU A 4 17.94 -16.92 -8.65
CA LEU A 4 16.78 -16.12 -9.06
C LEU A 4 17.19 -14.65 -9.19
N ARG A 5 16.60 -13.96 -10.16
CA ARG A 5 16.75 -12.52 -10.33
C ARG A 5 15.37 -11.89 -10.26
N ALA A 6 15.26 -10.77 -9.54
CA ALA A 6 14.01 -10.07 -9.38
C ALA A 6 14.21 -8.55 -9.32
N LYS A 7 13.19 -7.79 -9.74
CA LYS A 7 13.04 -6.37 -9.43
C LYS A 7 12.09 -6.27 -8.24
N GLY A 8 12.47 -5.55 -7.18
CA GLY A 8 11.65 -5.48 -5.98
C GLY A 8 11.78 -4.20 -5.19
N PHE A 9 10.73 -3.88 -4.42
CA PHE A 9 10.75 -2.86 -3.38
C PHE A 9 11.12 -3.49 -2.05
N VAL A 10 12.04 -2.87 -1.32
CA VAL A 10 12.33 -3.25 0.06
C VAL A 10 11.18 -2.76 0.94
N LEU A 11 10.39 -3.70 1.48
CA LEU A 11 9.31 -3.40 2.40
C LEU A 11 9.82 -3.25 3.83
N ARG A 12 10.66 -4.19 4.26
CA ARG A 12 11.24 -4.22 5.61
C ARG A 12 12.68 -4.69 5.58
N SER A 13 13.48 -4.12 6.49
CA SER A 13 14.84 -4.55 6.74
C SER A 13 15.10 -4.47 8.24
N ARG A 14 15.35 -5.62 8.88
CA ARG A 14 15.60 -5.70 10.33
C ARG A 14 16.88 -6.46 10.64
N PRO A 15 17.56 -6.16 11.73
CA PRO A 15 18.74 -6.94 12.17
C PRO A 15 18.39 -8.41 12.36
N LEU A 16 19.34 -9.29 12.02
CA LEU A 16 19.30 -10.71 12.26
C LEU A 16 20.66 -11.14 12.82
N GLY A 17 20.74 -11.37 14.15
CA GLY A 17 22.00 -11.50 14.84
C GLY A 17 22.84 -10.21 14.77
N GLU A 18 24.16 -10.33 14.84
CA GLU A 18 25.08 -9.18 14.96
C GLU A 18 25.36 -8.49 13.62
N THR A 19 25.45 -9.26 12.53
CA THR A 19 25.96 -8.73 11.26
C THR A 19 25.01 -8.90 10.07
N ASP A 20 23.97 -9.70 10.20
CA ASP A 20 23.06 -10.02 9.10
C ASP A 20 21.79 -9.15 9.15
N ARG A 21 21.05 -9.11 8.05
CA ARG A 21 19.73 -8.50 8.00
C ARG A 21 18.71 -9.46 7.41
N LEU A 22 17.52 -9.47 8.00
CA LEU A 22 16.35 -10.10 7.42
C LEU A 22 15.57 -9.04 6.64
N VAL A 23 15.40 -9.29 5.34
CA VAL A 23 14.82 -8.32 4.41
C VAL A 23 13.60 -8.94 3.75
N THR A 24 12.46 -8.23 3.84
CA THR A 24 11.24 -8.56 3.10
C THR A 24 11.14 -7.63 1.91
N CYS A 25 11.00 -8.21 0.72
CA CYS A 25 10.84 -7.48 -0.54
C CYS A 25 9.54 -7.88 -1.22
N PHE A 26 8.88 -6.92 -1.86
CA PHE A 26 7.82 -7.17 -2.82
C PHE A 26 8.41 -7.12 -4.22
N THR A 27 8.46 -8.27 -4.88
CA THR A 27 9.10 -8.43 -6.19
C THR A 27 8.06 -8.53 -7.29
N LEU A 28 8.45 -8.09 -8.49
CA LEU A 28 7.60 -8.14 -9.67
C LEU A 28 7.36 -9.59 -10.11
N GLU A 29 8.42 -10.42 -10.06
CA GLU A 29 8.42 -11.78 -10.63
C GLU A 29 7.96 -12.85 -9.64
N HIS A 30 8.23 -12.67 -8.33
CA HIS A 30 8.03 -13.71 -7.30
C HIS A 30 7.11 -13.26 -6.16
N GLY A 31 6.44 -12.10 -6.29
CA GLY A 31 5.60 -11.56 -5.23
C GLY A 31 6.39 -11.17 -3.98
N LYS A 32 5.79 -11.31 -2.81
CA LYS A 32 6.43 -10.97 -1.54
C LYS A 32 7.33 -12.11 -1.07
N ILE A 33 8.60 -11.80 -0.88
CA ILE A 33 9.63 -12.77 -0.46
C ILE A 33 10.41 -12.23 0.74
N THR A 34 10.96 -13.15 1.54
CA THR A 34 11.85 -12.81 2.64
C THR A 34 13.21 -13.48 2.43
N GLY A 35 14.28 -12.74 2.66
CA GLY A 35 15.64 -13.23 2.49
C GLY A 35 16.61 -12.73 3.54
N VAL A 36 17.68 -13.49 3.75
CA VAL A 36 18.81 -13.12 4.62
C VAL A 36 19.92 -12.51 3.80
N ALA A 37 20.30 -11.29 4.11
CA ALA A 37 21.47 -10.58 3.59
C ALA A 37 22.62 -10.70 4.57
N LYS A 38 23.54 -11.66 4.32
CA LYS A 38 24.68 -11.94 5.20
C LYS A 38 25.69 -10.79 5.21
N GLY A 39 26.07 -10.34 6.38
CA GLY A 39 27.02 -9.26 6.58
C GLY A 39 26.47 -7.87 6.24
N ALA A 40 25.17 -7.74 6.02
CA ALA A 40 24.53 -6.47 5.64
C ALA A 40 24.52 -5.43 6.77
N GLY A 41 24.70 -5.84 8.02
CA GLY A 41 24.83 -4.95 9.18
C GLY A 41 26.25 -4.43 9.43
N ARG A 42 27.27 -4.89 8.69
CA ARG A 42 28.65 -4.43 8.85
C ARG A 42 28.83 -3.03 8.28
N LEU A 43 29.74 -2.24 8.87
CA LEU A 43 30.04 -0.87 8.44
C LEU A 43 30.43 -0.77 6.95
N ARG A 44 31.20 -1.76 6.45
CA ARG A 44 31.61 -1.88 5.04
C ARG A 44 30.85 -3.02 4.35
N SER A 45 29.51 -2.98 4.46
CA SER A 45 28.67 -3.96 3.79
C SER A 45 28.65 -3.73 2.27
N ARG A 46 28.72 -4.81 1.50
CA ARG A 46 28.54 -4.78 0.04
C ARG A 46 27.13 -4.31 -0.40
N PHE A 47 26.15 -4.36 0.50
CA PHE A 47 24.78 -3.94 0.24
C PHE A 47 24.58 -2.44 0.37
N GLY A 48 25.43 -1.73 1.13
CA GLY A 48 25.31 -0.29 1.34
C GLY A 48 23.90 0.12 1.81
N SER A 49 23.31 1.11 1.13
CA SER A 49 21.96 1.60 1.39
C SER A 49 20.86 0.86 0.62
N SER A 50 21.21 -0.13 -0.21
CA SER A 50 20.23 -0.81 -1.10
C SER A 50 19.11 -1.53 -0.35
N LEU A 51 19.36 -1.94 0.90
CA LEU A 51 18.40 -2.66 1.74
C LEU A 51 17.56 -1.73 2.65
N GLN A 52 17.57 -0.43 2.41
CA GLN A 52 16.69 0.50 3.10
C GLN A 52 15.25 0.37 2.58
N PRO A 53 14.23 0.44 3.46
CA PRO A 53 12.83 0.49 3.03
C PRO A 53 12.60 1.59 1.99
N LEU A 54 11.63 1.39 1.11
CA LEU A 54 11.28 2.19 -0.07
C LEU A 54 12.22 2.02 -1.28
N SER A 55 13.45 1.50 -1.13
CA SER A 55 14.34 1.30 -2.26
C SER A 55 13.75 0.32 -3.27
N CYS A 56 13.75 0.69 -4.55
CA CYS A 56 13.53 -0.22 -5.66
C CYS A 56 14.89 -0.77 -6.10
N ILE A 57 15.04 -2.07 -6.06
CA ILE A 57 16.32 -2.75 -6.27
C ILE A 57 16.19 -3.91 -7.25
N ARG A 58 17.29 -4.26 -7.90
CA ARG A 58 17.47 -5.55 -8.54
C ARG A 58 18.12 -6.48 -7.53
N LEU A 59 17.54 -7.68 -7.35
CA LEU A 59 18.01 -8.69 -6.41
C LEU A 59 18.55 -9.91 -7.13
N MET A 60 19.65 -10.46 -6.59
CA MET A 60 20.11 -11.82 -6.88
C MET A 60 19.90 -12.67 -5.64
N LEU A 61 19.15 -13.74 -5.79
CA LEU A 61 18.68 -14.59 -4.70
C LEU A 61 19.10 -16.04 -4.94
N PHE A 62 19.52 -16.72 -3.89
CA PHE A 62 19.69 -18.15 -3.89
C PHE A 62 18.63 -18.82 -3.01
N GLY A 63 17.90 -19.76 -3.58
CA GLY A 63 16.87 -20.52 -2.89
C GLY A 63 16.09 -21.40 -3.85
N LYS A 64 15.30 -22.33 -3.31
CA LYS A 64 14.26 -23.03 -4.08
C LYS A 64 12.98 -22.23 -3.94
N GLU A 65 12.16 -22.15 -4.98
CA GLU A 65 10.86 -21.44 -4.97
C GLU A 65 9.90 -21.93 -3.87
N THR A 66 10.08 -23.17 -3.43
CA THR A 66 9.33 -23.77 -2.32
C THR A 66 9.78 -23.35 -0.92
N ARG A 67 10.82 -22.50 -0.80
CA ARG A 67 11.35 -22.09 0.51
C ARG A 67 10.75 -20.75 0.95
N SER A 68 10.43 -20.65 2.22
CA SER A 68 9.98 -19.43 2.87
C SER A 68 11.09 -18.40 3.09
N LEU A 69 12.38 -18.80 2.93
CA LEU A 69 13.53 -17.94 3.22
C LEU A 69 14.63 -18.11 2.16
N TYR A 70 14.96 -17.00 1.50
CA TYR A 70 16.02 -16.90 0.50
C TYR A 70 17.33 -16.39 1.11
N ARG A 71 18.46 -16.64 0.42
CA ARG A 71 19.70 -15.92 0.66
C ARG A 71 19.83 -14.82 -0.37
N ILE A 72 19.90 -13.57 0.08
CA ILE A 72 20.21 -12.42 -0.79
C ILE A 72 21.73 -12.38 -0.99
N ASP A 73 22.14 -12.49 -2.24
CA ASP A 73 23.56 -12.50 -2.58
C ASP A 73 24.05 -11.14 -3.04
N HIS A 74 23.31 -10.49 -3.92
CA HIS A 74 23.65 -9.18 -4.45
C HIS A 74 22.41 -8.32 -4.66
N THR A 75 22.60 -6.98 -4.59
CA THR A 75 21.56 -6.02 -4.85
C THR A 75 22.13 -4.78 -5.53
N ASP A 76 21.43 -4.32 -6.58
CA ASP A 76 21.70 -3.05 -7.26
C ASP A 76 20.54 -2.10 -7.03
N ILE A 77 20.79 -0.84 -6.68
CA ILE A 77 19.75 0.19 -6.55
C ILE A 77 19.29 0.60 -7.96
N LEU A 78 18.01 0.44 -8.24
CA LEU A 78 17.37 0.98 -9.45
C LEU A 78 16.86 2.40 -9.18
N THR A 79 16.20 2.59 -8.04
CA THR A 79 15.72 3.89 -7.57
C THR A 79 15.79 3.93 -6.06
N SER A 80 16.50 4.90 -5.51
CA SER A 80 16.65 5.01 -4.06
C SER A 80 15.45 5.66 -3.37
N PHE A 81 14.69 6.50 -4.08
CA PHE A 81 13.65 7.39 -3.49
C PHE A 81 14.18 8.23 -2.30
N GLN A 82 15.43 8.71 -2.41
CA GLN A 82 16.07 9.48 -1.35
C GLN A 82 15.29 10.75 -1.04
N THR A 83 14.80 11.46 -2.06
CA THR A 83 13.97 12.67 -1.91
C THR A 83 12.70 12.44 -1.11
N VAL A 84 12.15 11.21 -1.14
CA VAL A 84 11.01 10.82 -0.30
C VAL A 84 11.45 10.61 1.15
N ARG A 85 12.61 9.97 1.36
CA ARG A 85 13.14 9.70 2.71
C ARG A 85 13.56 10.96 3.45
N ASP A 86 14.07 11.95 2.74
CA ASP A 86 14.59 13.20 3.32
C ASP A 86 13.48 14.21 3.67
N ASP A 87 12.24 13.93 3.23
CA ASP A 87 11.08 14.79 3.47
C ASP A 87 10.08 14.08 4.40
N TRP A 88 9.86 14.65 5.59
CA TRP A 88 8.95 14.07 6.59
C TRP A 88 7.52 13.92 6.10
N GLU A 89 7.01 14.87 5.32
CA GLU A 89 5.65 14.81 4.78
C GLU A 89 5.47 13.71 3.72
N LYS A 90 6.56 13.35 3.02
CA LYS A 90 6.55 12.33 1.97
C LYS A 90 6.86 10.92 2.51
N VAL A 91 7.77 10.82 3.49
CA VAL A 91 8.21 9.51 3.99
C VAL A 91 7.12 8.79 4.79
N ARG A 92 6.29 9.53 5.55
CA ARG A 92 5.18 8.95 6.32
C ARG A 92 4.19 8.19 5.42
N PRO A 93 3.56 8.81 4.41
CA PRO A 93 2.64 8.12 3.51
C PRO A 93 3.33 7.03 2.67
N ALA A 94 4.61 7.18 2.33
CA ALA A 94 5.37 6.15 1.62
C ALA A 94 5.57 4.89 2.48
N LEU A 95 5.97 5.04 3.74
CA LEU A 95 6.11 3.92 4.67
C LEU A 95 4.78 3.25 4.97
N TYR A 96 3.72 4.03 5.12
CA TYR A 96 2.38 3.48 5.27
C TYR A 96 1.95 2.66 4.04
N ALA A 97 2.16 3.16 2.84
CA ALA A 97 1.83 2.42 1.62
C ALA A 97 2.59 1.08 1.52
N VAL A 98 3.86 1.07 1.90
CA VAL A 98 4.68 -0.15 1.96
C VAL A 98 4.19 -1.12 3.02
N ASP A 99 3.85 -0.64 4.21
CA ASP A 99 3.27 -1.47 5.28
C ASP A 99 1.91 -2.05 4.87
N LEU A 100 1.11 -1.27 4.14
CA LEU A 100 -0.19 -1.72 3.64
C LEU A 100 -0.04 -2.83 2.60
N VAL A 101 0.91 -2.69 1.67
CA VAL A 101 1.27 -3.76 0.72
C VAL A 101 1.74 -5.01 1.45
N ASP A 102 2.59 -4.88 2.48
CA ASP A 102 3.04 -6.03 3.27
C ASP A 102 1.90 -6.72 4.04
N ALA A 103 0.91 -5.96 4.48
CA ALA A 103 -0.23 -6.48 5.25
C ALA A 103 -1.29 -7.19 4.38
N LEU A 104 -1.53 -6.68 3.17
CA LEU A 104 -2.59 -7.17 2.28
C LEU A 104 -2.15 -8.29 1.34
N LEU A 105 -0.87 -8.30 0.91
CA LEU A 105 -0.40 -9.31 -0.02
C LEU A 105 0.02 -10.61 0.66
N LEU A 106 -0.23 -11.71 -0.01
CA LEU A 106 0.28 -13.02 0.37
C LEU A 106 1.76 -13.18 -0.03
N ASP A 107 2.45 -14.09 0.65
CA ASP A 107 3.82 -14.45 0.28
C ASP A 107 3.84 -15.25 -1.02
N ALA A 108 4.87 -15.05 -1.83
CA ALA A 108 5.11 -15.75 -3.09
C ALA A 108 3.95 -15.67 -4.11
N ASP A 109 3.15 -14.59 -4.05
CA ASP A 109 2.06 -14.31 -5.00
C ASP A 109 2.42 -13.05 -5.83
N PRO A 110 2.82 -13.21 -7.11
CA PRO A 110 3.15 -12.09 -7.97
C PRO A 110 1.92 -11.24 -8.29
N GLN A 111 2.00 -9.95 -7.99
CA GLN A 111 0.94 -8.96 -8.24
C GLN A 111 1.49 -7.77 -9.05
N PRO A 112 1.70 -7.92 -10.39
CA PRO A 112 2.36 -6.88 -11.20
C PRO A 112 1.62 -5.55 -11.19
N ARG A 113 0.27 -5.57 -11.10
CA ARG A 113 -0.54 -4.35 -11.04
C ARG A 113 -0.35 -3.59 -9.74
N VAL A 114 -0.22 -4.31 -8.61
CA VAL A 114 0.08 -3.69 -7.31
C VAL A 114 1.51 -3.17 -7.30
N PHE A 115 2.46 -3.87 -7.92
CA PHE A 115 3.83 -3.41 -8.08
C PHE A 115 3.89 -2.08 -8.83
N ALA A 116 3.23 -1.98 -9.98
CA ALA A 116 3.15 -0.75 -10.76
C ALA A 116 2.43 0.38 -10.01
N LEU A 117 1.40 0.07 -9.21
CA LEU A 117 0.69 1.05 -8.38
C LEU A 117 1.60 1.63 -7.30
N LEU A 118 2.37 0.79 -6.60
CA LEU A 118 3.35 1.25 -5.59
C LEU A 118 4.46 2.09 -6.22
N GLU A 119 5.00 1.64 -7.36
CA GLU A 119 6.02 2.40 -8.12
C GLU A 119 5.49 3.78 -8.51
N ARG A 120 4.25 3.86 -8.99
CA ARG A 120 3.61 5.11 -9.36
C ARG A 120 3.44 6.06 -8.18
N LEU A 121 2.97 5.57 -7.03
CA LEU A 121 2.84 6.38 -5.83
C LEU A 121 4.20 6.95 -5.40
N LEU A 122 5.22 6.10 -5.26
CA LEU A 122 6.55 6.54 -4.82
C LEU A 122 7.18 7.54 -5.80
N THR A 123 6.97 7.35 -7.10
CA THR A 123 7.42 8.30 -8.13
C THR A 123 6.69 9.66 -8.00
N SER A 124 5.37 9.64 -7.77
CA SER A 124 4.59 10.87 -7.57
C SER A 124 5.02 11.61 -6.30
N LEU A 125 5.26 10.89 -5.21
CA LEU A 125 5.78 11.47 -3.96
C LEU A 125 7.18 12.07 -4.15
N SER A 126 8.03 11.42 -4.97
CA SER A 126 9.40 11.91 -5.24
C SER A 126 9.41 13.20 -6.05
N ALA A 127 8.57 13.31 -7.08
CA ALA A 127 8.57 14.40 -8.04
C ALA A 127 7.54 15.50 -7.74
N GLY A 128 6.55 15.21 -6.91
CA GLY A 128 5.37 16.06 -6.79
C GLY A 128 5.33 17.00 -5.58
N GLU A 129 4.32 17.85 -5.60
CA GLU A 129 4.04 18.84 -4.55
C GLU A 129 3.39 18.19 -3.32
N THR A 130 3.75 18.68 -2.15
CA THR A 130 3.22 18.21 -0.86
C THR A 130 1.70 18.30 -0.76
N ALA A 131 1.10 19.33 -1.36
CA ALA A 131 -0.34 19.55 -1.36
C ALA A 131 -1.16 18.40 -2.00
N ARG A 132 -0.53 17.53 -2.79
CA ARG A 132 -1.19 16.42 -3.47
C ARG A 132 -1.02 15.05 -2.82
N ILE A 133 -0.20 14.97 -1.79
CA ILE A 133 0.15 13.71 -1.10
C ILE A 133 -1.11 12.98 -0.63
N GLU A 134 -2.04 13.70 -0.01
CA GLU A 134 -3.28 13.12 0.51
C GLU A 134 -4.12 12.49 -0.61
N LEU A 135 -4.29 13.18 -1.72
CA LEU A 135 -5.03 12.66 -2.87
C LEU A 135 -4.37 11.40 -3.44
N TRP A 136 -3.05 11.42 -3.65
CA TRP A 136 -2.34 10.25 -4.18
C TRP A 136 -2.44 9.06 -3.25
N LEU A 137 -2.36 9.30 -1.93
CA LEU A 137 -2.49 8.24 -0.94
C LEU A 137 -3.89 7.62 -0.95
N ARG A 138 -4.96 8.45 -0.97
CA ARG A 138 -6.35 7.95 -1.04
C ARG A 138 -6.61 7.17 -2.33
N LEU A 139 -6.07 7.62 -3.46
CA LEU A 139 -6.16 6.88 -4.72
C LEU A 139 -5.41 5.56 -4.68
N PHE A 140 -4.23 5.55 -4.07
CA PHE A 140 -3.46 4.33 -3.87
C PHE A 140 -4.23 3.31 -3.05
N GLU A 141 -4.79 3.70 -1.90
CA GLU A 141 -5.57 2.84 -1.02
C GLU A 141 -6.80 2.24 -1.72
N ALA A 142 -7.61 3.09 -2.36
CA ALA A 142 -8.80 2.63 -3.06
C ALA A 142 -8.48 1.63 -4.18
N ARG A 143 -7.41 1.88 -4.93
CA ARG A 143 -6.95 0.97 -6.00
C ARG A 143 -6.34 -0.30 -5.47
N LEU A 144 -5.55 -0.19 -4.39
CA LEU A 144 -4.96 -1.37 -3.77
C LEU A 144 -6.05 -2.33 -3.31
N LEU A 145 -7.08 -1.83 -2.60
CA LEU A 145 -8.24 -2.64 -2.21
C LEU A 145 -8.89 -3.33 -3.41
N THR A 146 -9.13 -2.59 -4.50
CA THR A 146 -9.69 -3.17 -5.73
C THR A 146 -8.80 -4.25 -6.33
N LEU A 147 -7.48 -4.02 -6.41
CA LEU A 147 -6.54 -4.96 -7.01
C LEU A 147 -6.37 -6.24 -6.20
N VAL A 148 -6.51 -6.17 -4.88
CA VAL A 148 -6.47 -7.35 -4.00
C VAL A 148 -7.84 -8.02 -3.80
N GLY A 149 -8.86 -7.59 -4.55
CA GLY A 149 -10.19 -8.21 -4.57
C GLY A 149 -11.19 -7.69 -3.54
N TYR A 150 -10.88 -6.60 -2.84
CA TYR A 150 -11.74 -5.97 -1.83
C TYR A 150 -12.37 -4.66 -2.33
N GLN A 151 -12.89 -4.68 -3.57
CA GLN A 151 -13.52 -3.49 -4.13
C GLN A 151 -14.74 -3.07 -3.29
N PRO A 152 -14.77 -1.83 -2.74
CA PRO A 152 -15.89 -1.35 -1.94
C PRO A 152 -17.21 -1.28 -2.75
N ALA A 153 -18.27 -1.81 -2.20
CA ALA A 153 -19.62 -1.73 -2.79
C ALA A 153 -20.25 -0.39 -2.45
N VAL A 154 -19.96 0.67 -3.25
CA VAL A 154 -20.36 2.05 -2.94
C VAL A 154 -21.50 2.59 -3.81
N GLU A 155 -21.98 1.82 -4.77
CA GLU A 155 -23.06 2.25 -5.68
C GLU A 155 -24.46 1.93 -5.13
N ARG A 156 -24.56 0.92 -4.28
CA ARG A 156 -25.82 0.43 -3.68
C ARG A 156 -25.61 0.06 -2.22
N CYS A 157 -26.67 0.15 -1.43
CA CYS A 157 -26.69 -0.34 -0.06
C CYS A 157 -26.40 -1.86 -0.03
N VAL A 158 -25.42 -2.27 0.75
CA VAL A 158 -25.02 -3.68 0.87
C VAL A 158 -26.10 -4.56 1.51
N LEU A 159 -27.06 -3.96 2.24
CA LEU A 159 -28.14 -4.69 2.94
C LEU A 159 -29.43 -4.75 2.14
N CYS A 160 -29.91 -3.62 1.59
CA CYS A 160 -31.20 -3.57 0.91
C CYS A 160 -31.10 -3.27 -0.61
N HIS A 161 -29.90 -3.16 -1.16
CA HIS A 161 -29.59 -2.93 -2.58
C HIS A 161 -30.14 -1.62 -3.16
N ARG A 162 -30.68 -0.71 -2.36
CA ARG A 162 -31.13 0.62 -2.77
C ARG A 162 -29.93 1.46 -3.23
N SER A 163 -30.08 2.22 -4.29
CA SER A 163 -29.02 3.07 -4.86
C SER A 163 -28.49 4.10 -3.86
N ALA A 164 -27.18 4.34 -3.89
CA ALA A 164 -26.47 5.26 -2.99
C ALA A 164 -26.60 6.72 -3.48
N THR A 165 -27.81 7.27 -3.39
CA THR A 165 -28.13 8.65 -3.85
C THR A 165 -28.17 9.67 -2.73
N ALA A 166 -28.21 9.22 -1.47
CA ALA A 166 -28.29 10.06 -0.27
C ALA A 166 -27.03 9.88 0.60
N THR A 167 -26.85 10.83 1.52
CA THR A 167 -25.91 10.67 2.62
C THR A 167 -26.29 9.41 3.42
N GLY A 168 -25.33 8.58 3.73
CA GLY A 168 -25.49 7.36 4.50
C GLY A 168 -24.17 7.04 5.21
N ALA A 169 -23.85 5.78 5.34
CA ALA A 169 -22.60 5.36 5.97
C ALA A 169 -21.87 4.31 5.13
N VAL A 170 -20.59 4.09 5.43
CA VAL A 170 -19.81 2.95 4.95
C VAL A 170 -19.40 2.11 6.14
N SER A 171 -19.59 0.80 6.03
CA SER A 171 -19.12 -0.20 6.99
C SER A 171 -17.93 -0.97 6.40
N GLY A 172 -16.85 -1.07 7.15
CA GLY A 172 -15.69 -1.88 6.80
C GLY A 172 -15.99 -3.37 6.88
N GLU A 173 -16.77 -3.79 7.88
CA GLU A 173 -17.17 -5.19 8.07
C GLU A 173 -18.08 -5.69 6.92
N LEU A 174 -19.03 -4.84 6.49
CA LEU A 174 -19.92 -5.14 5.38
C LEU A 174 -19.31 -4.85 4.00
N GLY A 175 -18.15 -4.17 3.96
CA GLY A 175 -17.41 -3.86 2.74
C GLY A 175 -18.07 -2.82 1.84
N GLY A 176 -18.93 -1.93 2.35
CA GLY A 176 -19.58 -0.97 1.48
C GLY A 176 -20.59 -0.02 2.11
N TYR A 177 -21.36 0.64 1.23
CA TYR A 177 -22.34 1.65 1.59
C TYR A 177 -23.58 1.05 2.27
N VAL A 178 -24.04 1.71 3.32
CA VAL A 178 -25.27 1.43 4.06
C VAL A 178 -26.15 2.67 4.00
N CYS A 179 -27.39 2.52 3.52
CA CYS A 179 -28.33 3.64 3.43
C CYS A 179 -28.89 4.00 4.83
N PRO A 180 -29.44 5.23 5.01
CA PRO A 180 -29.92 5.70 6.33
C PRO A 180 -30.97 4.78 6.96
N ALA A 181 -31.78 4.10 6.14
CA ALA A 181 -32.82 3.18 6.64
C ALA A 181 -32.25 1.87 7.23
N CYS A 182 -31.02 1.52 6.87
CA CYS A 182 -30.34 0.30 7.32
C CYS A 182 -29.20 0.57 8.33
N GLU A 183 -28.84 1.84 8.55
CA GLU A 183 -27.67 2.24 9.35
C GLU A 183 -27.82 1.90 10.83
N SER A 184 -29.04 1.91 11.37
CA SER A 184 -29.31 1.77 12.81
C SER A 184 -28.85 0.43 13.43
N GLY A 185 -28.55 -0.57 12.61
CA GLY A 185 -28.06 -1.89 13.05
C GLY A 185 -26.56 -2.12 12.79
N VAL A 186 -25.81 -1.12 12.33
CA VAL A 186 -24.41 -1.26 11.88
C VAL A 186 -23.48 -0.52 12.85
N SER A 187 -22.68 -1.27 13.61
CA SER A 187 -21.85 -0.73 14.70
C SER A 187 -20.61 0.04 14.21
N ASP A 188 -20.09 -0.30 13.04
CA ASP A 188 -18.88 0.28 12.43
C ASP A 188 -19.21 1.27 11.29
N ALA A 189 -20.43 1.84 11.32
CA ALA A 189 -20.91 2.75 10.26
C ALA A 189 -20.24 4.12 10.36
N HIS A 190 -19.51 4.52 9.31
CA HIS A 190 -18.93 5.85 9.17
C HIS A 190 -19.68 6.68 8.14
N ARG A 191 -20.14 7.85 8.56
CA ARG A 191 -20.95 8.73 7.72
C ARG A 191 -20.20 9.16 6.45
N VAL A 192 -20.90 9.16 5.32
CA VAL A 192 -20.31 9.47 4.03
C VAL A 192 -21.31 10.24 3.14
N THR A 193 -20.80 11.24 2.43
CA THR A 193 -21.59 12.00 1.46
C THR A 193 -21.63 11.31 0.09
N PRO A 194 -22.65 11.57 -0.72
CA PRO A 194 -22.72 11.06 -2.11
C PRO A 194 -21.54 11.51 -2.98
N ALA A 195 -20.94 12.66 -2.68
CA ALA A 195 -19.75 13.14 -3.38
C ALA A 195 -18.57 12.23 -3.15
N THR A 196 -18.30 11.85 -1.90
CA THR A 196 -17.23 10.94 -1.50
C THR A 196 -17.47 9.52 -2.05
N LEU A 197 -18.72 9.02 -2.04
CA LEU A 197 -19.06 7.73 -2.66
C LEU A 197 -18.73 7.72 -4.16
N ARG A 198 -19.07 8.80 -4.89
CA ARG A 198 -18.72 8.93 -6.33
C ARG A 198 -17.22 8.96 -6.57
N LEU A 199 -16.44 9.58 -5.68
CA LEU A 199 -14.98 9.57 -5.75
C LEU A 199 -14.42 8.16 -5.54
N LEU A 200 -14.91 7.43 -4.55
CA LEU A 200 -14.52 6.05 -4.29
C LEU A 200 -14.85 5.12 -5.46
N ALA A 201 -16.06 5.23 -6.01
CA ALA A 201 -16.47 4.44 -7.18
C ALA A 201 -15.55 4.67 -8.39
N ARG A 202 -15.08 5.90 -8.58
CA ARG A 202 -14.19 6.28 -9.69
C ARG A 202 -12.71 6.02 -9.40
N ALA A 203 -12.30 5.97 -8.15
CA ALA A 203 -10.89 5.86 -7.77
C ALA A 203 -10.21 4.62 -8.38
N ALA A 204 -10.95 3.52 -8.53
CA ALA A 204 -10.44 2.28 -9.13
C ALA A 204 -10.06 2.44 -10.62
N THR A 205 -10.80 3.27 -11.36
CA THR A 205 -10.69 3.42 -12.83
C THR A 205 -10.10 4.75 -13.27
N LEU A 206 -10.08 5.76 -12.38
CA LEU A 206 -9.58 7.10 -12.69
C LEU A 206 -8.11 7.03 -13.11
N GLN A 207 -7.75 7.59 -14.26
CA GLN A 207 -6.34 7.69 -14.65
C GLN A 207 -5.56 8.56 -13.67
N TRP A 208 -4.33 8.18 -13.34
CA TRP A 208 -3.51 8.91 -12.36
C TRP A 208 -3.29 10.39 -12.75
N THR A 209 -3.05 10.64 -14.05
CA THR A 209 -2.90 11.99 -14.60
C THR A 209 -4.18 12.84 -14.51
N THR A 210 -5.35 12.21 -14.61
CA THR A 210 -6.65 12.89 -14.43
C THR A 210 -6.90 13.19 -12.96
N ALA A 211 -6.45 12.32 -12.07
CA ALA A 211 -6.54 12.53 -10.62
C ALA A 211 -5.78 13.78 -10.15
N GLU A 212 -4.70 14.14 -10.83
CA GLU A 212 -3.94 15.36 -10.54
C GLU A 212 -4.76 16.66 -10.69
N ARG A 213 -5.88 16.60 -11.38
CA ARG A 213 -6.81 17.76 -11.56
C ARG A 213 -7.94 17.78 -10.53
N VAL A 214 -8.07 16.73 -9.71
CA VAL A 214 -9.13 16.66 -8.69
C VAL A 214 -8.70 17.50 -7.49
N LEU A 215 -9.56 18.42 -7.09
CA LEU A 215 -9.42 19.17 -5.85
C LEU A 215 -10.41 18.60 -4.84
N LEU A 216 -9.91 18.21 -3.68
CA LEU A 216 -10.72 17.74 -2.56
C LEU A 216 -10.87 18.86 -1.54
N SER A 217 -12.09 19.08 -1.06
CA SER A 217 -12.29 19.92 0.14
C SER A 217 -11.70 19.22 1.37
N GLY A 218 -11.41 19.98 2.44
CA GLY A 218 -10.92 19.40 3.70
C GLY A 218 -11.88 18.36 4.28
N GLU A 219 -13.19 18.58 4.18
CA GLU A 219 -14.20 17.61 4.61
C GLU A 219 -14.15 16.32 3.78
N GLN A 220 -14.02 16.42 2.46
CA GLN A 220 -13.90 15.25 1.59
C GLN A 220 -12.61 14.45 1.86
N GLN A 221 -11.51 15.12 2.15
CA GLN A 221 -10.26 14.46 2.53
C GLN A 221 -10.44 13.67 3.82
N GLN A 222 -11.09 14.26 4.82
CA GLN A 222 -11.35 13.62 6.10
C GLN A 222 -12.31 12.42 5.96
N GLU A 223 -13.41 12.58 5.22
CA GLU A 223 -14.34 11.48 4.93
C GLU A 223 -13.64 10.32 4.22
N LEU A 224 -12.88 10.61 3.15
CA LEU A 224 -12.14 9.57 2.40
C LEU A 224 -11.14 8.85 3.30
N ARG A 225 -10.41 9.58 4.15
CA ARG A 225 -9.47 8.99 5.10
C ARG A 225 -10.15 8.01 6.03
N GLN A 226 -11.26 8.42 6.66
CA GLN A 226 -12.00 7.58 7.60
C GLN A 226 -12.59 6.34 6.92
N VAL A 227 -13.27 6.54 5.80
CA VAL A 227 -13.92 5.46 5.06
C VAL A 227 -12.90 4.43 4.56
N LEU A 228 -11.80 4.88 3.94
CA LEU A 228 -10.76 3.97 3.45
C LEU A 228 -10.05 3.25 4.61
N HIS A 229 -9.83 3.94 5.74
CA HIS A 229 -9.28 3.29 6.93
C HIS A 229 -10.15 2.15 7.42
N GLU A 230 -11.48 2.34 7.53
CA GLU A 230 -12.39 1.29 7.99
C GLU A 230 -12.46 0.13 7.00
N LEU A 231 -12.53 0.43 5.70
CA LEU A 231 -12.50 -0.60 4.66
C LEU A 231 -11.22 -1.43 4.70
N ILE A 232 -10.06 -0.77 4.89
CA ILE A 232 -8.77 -1.45 5.02
C ILE A 232 -8.74 -2.28 6.30
N ARG A 233 -9.18 -1.71 7.44
CA ARG A 233 -9.19 -2.40 8.74
C ARG A 233 -10.00 -3.69 8.71
N GLY A 234 -11.13 -3.71 7.99
CA GLY A 234 -11.95 -4.91 7.82
C GLY A 234 -11.24 -6.05 7.06
N HIS A 235 -10.17 -5.77 6.32
CA HIS A 235 -9.52 -6.75 5.45
C HIS A 235 -8.07 -7.06 5.83
N VAL A 236 -7.41 -6.23 6.64
CA VAL A 236 -6.04 -6.52 7.09
C VAL A 236 -6.03 -7.48 8.27
N ARG A 237 -5.23 -8.54 8.18
CA ARG A 237 -5.03 -9.51 9.27
C ARG A 237 -4.04 -9.01 10.33
N LYS A 238 -3.26 -7.99 10.02
CA LYS A 238 -2.25 -7.37 10.87
C LYS A 238 -2.55 -5.88 11.01
N GLU A 239 -2.40 -5.32 12.20
CA GLU A 239 -2.41 -3.87 12.38
C GLU A 239 -1.33 -3.20 11.53
N VAL A 240 -1.72 -2.22 10.71
CA VAL A 240 -0.80 -1.37 9.94
C VAL A 240 -0.34 -0.24 10.85
N LYS A 241 0.77 -0.49 11.58
CA LYS A 241 1.25 0.41 12.64
C LYS A 241 1.60 1.81 12.16
N SER A 242 2.02 1.93 10.90
CA SER A 242 2.37 3.21 10.29
C SER A 242 1.17 4.14 10.07
N TYR A 243 -0.06 3.64 10.10
CA TYR A 243 -1.27 4.47 10.01
C TYR A 243 -1.33 5.57 11.07
N ARG A 244 -0.85 5.30 12.28
CA ARG A 244 -0.85 6.28 13.40
C ARG A 244 0.03 7.51 13.16
N PHE A 245 0.85 7.52 12.11
CA PHE A 245 1.72 8.64 11.75
C PHE A 245 1.14 9.48 10.60
N LEU A 246 0.00 9.11 10.04
CA LEU A 246 -0.73 9.89 9.04
C LEU A 246 -1.66 10.90 9.73
#